data_f247c6781fcbbd5f18ab2e624eb7218b
#
_entry.id   f247c6781fcbbd5f18ab2e624eb7218b
#
_cell.length_a   1.000
_cell.length_b   1.000
_cell.length_c   1.000
_cell.angle_alpha   90.00
_cell.angle_beta   90.00
_cell.angle_gamma   90.00
#
_symmetry.space_group_name_H-M   'P 1'
#
loop_
_entity.id
_entity.type
_entity.pdbx_description
1 polymer ?
#
loop_
_entity_poly.entity_id
_entity_poly.type
_entity_poly.pdbx_seq_one_letter_code
_entity_poly.pdbx_strand_id
1 'polypeptide(L)'
;MRATLATCLTAAWLAVAGCATFDGGTAGPPAAAPTVNVGDRWTYAARDGYRSAVEWEETHEVISAGANGIAVRVTLAGPTVSGSRTETWAGPGAVMSGSLMDIETRRFRVPLQRYVFPLTPGQTWNQWVDDFNESTRKPGQINRYVRVGGWETVTTPAGSFQALRLRIFMRLDDEEFWRGPTQCNYLVWYAPAVGATVREERYAEYWEKSDRRDGLGAVRAQNTLMQLVSFRRAS
;
A
#
# COMPACT_ATOMS: atom_id res chain seq x y z
N MET A 1 38.25 -40.84 -55.51
CA MET A 1 38.33 -39.81 -54.49
C MET A 1 37.04 -39.03 -54.42
N ARG A 2 36.19 -39.32 -53.44
CA ARG A 2 34.91 -38.64 -53.20
C ARG A 2 34.99 -37.98 -51.84
N ALA A 3 35.05 -36.64 -51.79
CA ALA A 3 35.01 -35.86 -50.54
C ALA A 3 33.55 -35.63 -50.14
N THR A 4 33.18 -36.08 -48.96
CA THR A 4 31.90 -35.83 -48.30
C THR A 4 32.02 -34.60 -47.42
N LEU A 5 31.31 -33.50 -47.77
CA LEU A 5 31.13 -32.31 -46.94
C LEU A 5 30.11 -32.64 -45.85
N ALA A 6 30.53 -32.60 -44.60
CA ALA A 6 29.64 -32.61 -43.46
C ALA A 6 29.21 -31.16 -43.10
N THR A 7 27.93 -30.88 -43.27
CA THR A 7 27.32 -29.60 -42.92
C THR A 7 26.88 -29.64 -41.44
N CYS A 8 27.60 -28.93 -40.57
CA CYS A 8 27.16 -28.69 -39.19
C CYS A 8 26.07 -27.64 -39.15
N LEU A 9 24.82 -28.07 -38.84
CA LEU A 9 23.73 -27.17 -38.48
C LEU A 9 23.87 -26.79 -37.01
N THR A 10 24.34 -25.60 -36.74
CA THR A 10 24.27 -24.98 -35.40
C THR A 10 22.88 -24.35 -35.22
N ALA A 11 22.03 -25.02 -34.43
CA ALA A 11 20.73 -24.46 -34.02
C ALA A 11 20.97 -23.34 -33.00
N ALA A 12 20.82 -22.09 -33.42
CA ALA A 12 20.81 -20.95 -32.53
C ALA A 12 19.47 -20.90 -31.80
N TRP A 13 19.47 -21.21 -30.50
CA TRP A 13 18.35 -20.96 -29.62
C TRP A 13 18.26 -19.47 -29.35
N LEU A 14 17.36 -18.77 -30.02
CA LEU A 14 16.95 -17.43 -29.66
C LEU A 14 16.11 -17.52 -28.37
N ALA A 15 16.76 -17.25 -27.24
CA ALA A 15 16.05 -16.98 -26.00
C ALA A 15 15.29 -15.67 -26.19
N VAL A 16 13.98 -15.77 -26.46
CA VAL A 16 13.06 -14.62 -26.37
C VAL A 16 12.97 -14.26 -24.89
N ALA A 17 13.86 -13.37 -24.42
CA ALA A 17 13.71 -12.69 -23.16
C ALA A 17 12.46 -11.79 -23.30
N GLY A 18 11.29 -12.34 -22.95
CA GLY A 18 10.08 -11.55 -22.82
C GLY A 18 10.38 -10.40 -21.87
N CYS A 19 10.24 -9.17 -22.34
CA CYS A 19 10.24 -7.99 -21.50
C CYS A 19 9.04 -8.07 -20.56
N ALA A 20 9.17 -8.83 -19.45
CA ALA A 20 8.37 -8.60 -18.29
C ALA A 20 8.82 -7.25 -17.77
N THR A 21 8.03 -6.21 -18.03
CA THR A 21 8.18 -4.91 -17.35
C THR A 21 7.88 -5.15 -15.88
N PHE A 22 8.87 -5.60 -15.14
CA PHE A 22 8.85 -5.59 -13.69
C PHE A 22 8.76 -4.12 -13.26
N ASP A 23 7.82 -3.80 -12.40
CA ASP A 23 7.66 -2.49 -11.78
C ASP A 23 8.82 -2.19 -10.80
N GLY A 24 10.08 -2.39 -11.23
CA GLY A 24 11.28 -2.22 -10.42
C GLY A 24 11.55 -3.36 -9.42
N GLY A 25 12.77 -3.41 -8.90
CA GLY A 25 13.23 -4.39 -7.92
C GLY A 25 13.71 -5.71 -8.53
N THR A 26 14.25 -6.58 -7.69
CA THR A 26 14.79 -7.89 -8.06
C THR A 26 13.85 -9.02 -7.67
N ALA A 27 13.93 -10.14 -8.38
CA ALA A 27 13.30 -11.38 -7.94
C ALA A 27 13.88 -11.82 -6.59
N GLY A 28 13.10 -12.53 -5.78
CA GLY A 28 13.53 -13.02 -4.48
C GLY A 28 12.47 -13.91 -3.84
N PRO A 29 12.74 -14.43 -2.63
CA PRO A 29 11.83 -15.34 -1.94
C PRO A 29 10.52 -14.64 -1.54
N PRO A 30 9.44 -15.41 -1.37
CA PRO A 30 8.21 -14.88 -0.78
C PRO A 30 8.43 -14.38 0.65
N ALA A 31 7.75 -13.29 1.01
CA ALA A 31 7.69 -12.82 2.39
C ALA A 31 6.52 -13.44 3.12
N ALA A 32 6.79 -14.15 4.20
CA ALA A 32 5.76 -14.76 5.05
C ALA A 32 4.97 -13.68 5.83
N ALA A 33 3.79 -14.07 6.32
CA ALA A 33 3.03 -13.23 7.24
C ALA A 33 3.84 -12.97 8.52
N PRO A 34 3.83 -11.74 9.06
CA PRO A 34 4.50 -11.45 10.32
C PRO A 34 3.73 -12.05 11.50
N THR A 35 4.44 -12.47 12.53
CA THR A 35 3.84 -12.60 13.85
C THR A 35 3.57 -11.19 14.38
N VAL A 36 2.39 -10.96 14.94
CA VAL A 36 2.00 -9.66 15.50
C VAL A 36 1.77 -9.85 17.00
N ASN A 37 2.52 -9.13 17.83
CA ASN A 37 2.46 -9.22 19.28
C ASN A 37 1.94 -7.92 19.89
N VAL A 38 1.27 -8.01 21.02
CA VAL A 38 0.88 -6.84 21.83
C VAL A 38 2.13 -6.07 22.24
N GLY A 39 2.14 -4.75 21.99
CA GLY A 39 3.29 -3.89 22.23
C GLY A 39 4.22 -3.73 21.03
N ASP A 40 4.01 -4.43 19.90
CA ASP A 40 4.64 -4.07 18.62
C ASP A 40 4.29 -2.63 18.29
N ARG A 41 5.29 -1.85 17.90
CA ARG A 41 5.11 -0.42 17.64
C ARG A 41 5.96 0.05 16.45
N TRP A 42 5.35 0.85 15.59
CA TRP A 42 5.99 1.50 14.45
C TRP A 42 5.68 2.99 14.47
N THR A 43 6.70 3.82 14.31
CA THR A 43 6.58 5.27 14.25
C THR A 43 7.07 5.76 12.90
N TYR A 44 6.26 6.58 12.26
CA TYR A 44 6.51 7.13 10.93
C TYR A 44 6.55 8.64 10.99
N ALA A 45 7.50 9.25 10.26
CA ALA A 45 7.39 10.62 9.83
C ALA A 45 6.54 10.67 8.57
N ALA A 46 5.51 11.49 8.58
CA ALA A 46 4.59 11.68 7.48
C ALA A 46 4.55 13.15 7.06
N ARG A 47 4.43 13.40 5.77
CA ARG A 47 4.22 14.73 5.23
C ARG A 47 3.30 14.70 4.02
N ASP A 48 2.43 15.70 3.92
CA ASP A 48 1.68 16.00 2.71
C ASP A 48 2.27 17.23 2.02
N GLY A 49 2.71 17.07 0.78
CA GLY A 49 3.41 18.09 -0.01
C GLY A 49 2.53 18.81 -1.01
N TYR A 50 1.19 18.76 -0.86
CA TYR A 50 0.30 19.27 -1.91
C TYR A 50 0.42 20.79 -2.14
N ARG A 51 0.33 21.62 -1.11
CA ARG A 51 0.42 23.10 -1.23
C ARG A 51 1.46 23.71 -0.33
N SER A 52 1.48 23.28 0.89
CA SER A 52 2.49 23.59 1.90
C SER A 52 2.75 22.30 2.66
N ALA A 53 4.00 22.01 2.97
CA ALA A 53 4.31 20.78 3.69
C ALA A 53 3.56 20.77 5.03
N VAL A 54 2.62 19.82 5.18
CA VAL A 54 1.99 19.49 6.45
C VAL A 54 2.70 18.26 6.96
N GLU A 55 3.30 18.34 8.12
CA GLU A 55 4.11 17.28 8.71
C GLU A 55 3.47 16.78 10.01
N TRP A 56 3.51 15.46 10.21
CA TRP A 56 3.07 14.82 11.45
C TRP A 56 3.85 13.54 11.70
N GLU A 57 3.84 13.07 12.93
CA GLU A 57 4.25 11.74 13.31
C GLU A 57 3.02 10.83 13.37
N GLU A 58 3.11 9.62 12.82
CA GLU A 58 2.08 8.61 12.92
C GLU A 58 2.64 7.38 13.64
N THR A 59 2.08 7.05 14.81
CA THR A 59 2.48 5.90 15.60
C THR A 59 1.40 4.84 15.56
N HIS A 60 1.79 3.61 15.20
CA HIS A 60 0.97 2.41 15.23
C HIS A 60 1.43 1.52 16.38
N GLU A 61 0.54 1.18 17.30
CA GLU A 61 0.82 0.32 18.46
C GLU A 61 -0.21 -0.80 18.54
N VAL A 62 0.25 -2.04 18.57
CA VAL A 62 -0.61 -3.20 18.79
C VAL A 62 -1.05 -3.24 20.24
N ILE A 63 -2.35 -3.05 20.48
CA ILE A 63 -2.94 -3.01 21.83
C ILE A 63 -3.64 -4.31 22.21
N SER A 64 -4.00 -5.14 21.22
CA SER A 64 -4.45 -6.52 21.45
C SER A 64 -4.11 -7.39 20.21
N ALA A 65 -3.83 -8.68 20.46
CA ALA A 65 -3.62 -9.68 19.41
C ALA A 65 -4.06 -11.05 19.96
N GLY A 66 -4.90 -11.78 19.21
CA GLY A 66 -5.41 -13.09 19.63
C GLY A 66 -6.43 -13.67 18.65
N ALA A 67 -7.15 -14.69 19.08
CA ALA A 67 -8.13 -15.40 18.25
C ALA A 67 -9.25 -14.49 17.71
N ASN A 68 -9.56 -13.40 18.39
CA ASN A 68 -10.58 -12.44 17.97
C ASN A 68 -10.06 -11.34 17.04
N GLY A 69 -8.82 -11.46 16.56
CA GLY A 69 -8.17 -10.48 15.70
C GLY A 69 -7.13 -9.62 16.43
N ILE A 70 -6.74 -8.54 15.76
CA ILE A 70 -5.69 -7.62 16.19
C ILE A 70 -6.30 -6.23 16.28
N ALA A 71 -6.04 -5.50 17.37
CA ALA A 71 -6.36 -4.09 17.48
C ALA A 71 -5.07 -3.27 17.52
N VAL A 72 -5.02 -2.22 16.69
CA VAL A 72 -3.89 -1.31 16.56
C VAL A 72 -4.35 0.11 16.87
N ARG A 73 -3.77 0.74 17.87
CA ARG A 73 -3.93 2.16 18.11
C ARG A 73 -3.04 2.93 17.15
N VAL A 74 -3.64 3.84 16.40
CA VAL A 74 -2.94 4.77 15.51
C VAL A 74 -3.08 6.17 16.10
N THR A 75 -1.95 6.81 16.38
CA THR A 75 -1.90 8.18 16.93
C THR A 75 -1.17 9.07 15.94
N LEU A 76 -1.78 10.21 15.62
CA LEU A 76 -1.21 11.25 14.79
C LEU A 76 -0.85 12.45 15.68
N ALA A 77 0.35 12.97 15.53
CA ALA A 77 0.85 14.11 16.30
C ALA A 77 1.62 15.07 15.39
N GLY A 78 1.08 16.25 15.16
CA GLY A 78 1.70 17.31 14.37
C GLY A 78 1.02 18.66 14.61
N PRO A 79 1.58 19.74 14.07
CA PRO A 79 1.06 21.11 14.31
C PRO A 79 -0.38 21.33 13.83
N THR A 80 -0.76 20.69 12.73
CA THR A 80 -2.08 20.86 12.09
C THR A 80 -2.85 19.56 11.95
N VAL A 81 -2.19 18.41 12.20
CA VAL A 81 -2.79 17.07 12.14
C VAL A 81 -2.57 16.39 13.47
N SER A 82 -3.64 16.10 14.19
CA SER A 82 -3.58 15.37 15.45
C SER A 82 -4.84 14.52 15.63
N GLY A 83 -4.70 13.41 16.33
CA GLY A 83 -5.83 12.54 16.62
C GLY A 83 -5.40 11.11 16.96
N SER A 84 -6.38 10.29 17.25
CA SER A 84 -6.17 8.87 17.51
C SER A 84 -7.37 8.08 16.99
N ARG A 85 -7.09 6.90 16.44
CA ARG A 85 -8.08 5.92 16.02
C ARG A 85 -7.63 4.52 16.42
N THR A 86 -8.56 3.59 16.46
CA THR A 86 -8.24 2.18 16.59
C THR A 86 -8.57 1.48 15.26
N GLU A 87 -7.58 0.86 14.67
CA GLU A 87 -7.76 -0.06 13.55
C GLU A 87 -8.00 -1.47 14.09
N THR A 88 -8.85 -2.24 13.44
CA THR A 88 -9.08 -3.64 13.75
C THR A 88 -8.76 -4.50 12.54
N TRP A 89 -8.01 -5.59 12.77
CA TRP A 89 -7.60 -6.52 11.72
C TRP A 89 -8.10 -7.92 12.07
N ALA A 90 -8.61 -8.64 11.09
CA ALA A 90 -8.96 -10.06 11.24
C ALA A 90 -7.71 -10.95 11.34
N GLY A 91 -6.58 -10.44 10.86
CA GLY A 91 -5.27 -11.09 10.89
C GLY A 91 -4.22 -10.19 10.19
N PRO A 92 -2.95 -10.61 10.13
CA PRO A 92 -1.92 -9.85 9.44
C PRO A 92 -2.32 -9.50 8.00
N GLY A 93 -2.42 -8.21 7.70
CA GLY A 93 -2.80 -7.72 6.37
C GLY A 93 -4.29 -7.71 6.05
N ALA A 94 -5.18 -8.24 6.89
CA ALA A 94 -6.63 -8.31 6.68
C ALA A 94 -7.36 -7.31 7.59
N VAL A 95 -7.67 -6.11 7.09
CA VAL A 95 -8.19 -4.98 7.86
C VAL A 95 -9.71 -4.98 7.88
N MET A 96 -10.33 -4.94 9.08
CA MET A 96 -11.77 -4.80 9.28
C MET A 96 -12.20 -3.35 9.45
N SER A 97 -11.34 -2.53 10.08
CA SER A 97 -11.55 -1.09 10.24
C SER A 97 -10.21 -0.38 10.22
N GLY A 98 -10.11 0.71 9.48
CA GLY A 98 -8.88 1.48 9.35
C GLY A 98 -9.02 2.67 8.41
N SER A 99 -7.92 3.37 8.17
CA SER A 99 -7.86 4.50 7.25
C SER A 99 -7.33 4.06 5.87
N LEU A 100 -7.86 4.68 4.84
CA LEU A 100 -7.33 4.63 3.48
C LEU A 100 -6.76 6.00 3.06
N MET A 101 -7.35 7.07 3.59
CA MET A 101 -6.93 8.44 3.34
C MET A 101 -6.83 9.17 4.69
N ASP A 102 -5.62 9.55 5.08
CA ASP A 102 -5.29 10.40 6.22
C ASP A 102 -6.02 10.07 7.54
N ILE A 103 -6.92 10.95 7.98
CA ILE A 103 -7.56 10.87 9.29
C ILE A 103 -8.95 10.18 9.27
N GLU A 104 -9.45 9.77 8.10
CA GLU A 104 -10.74 9.08 8.04
C GLU A 104 -10.68 7.70 8.71
N THR A 105 -11.84 7.18 9.09
CA THR A 105 -11.99 5.79 9.50
C THR A 105 -13.07 5.14 8.67
N ARG A 106 -12.77 3.97 8.11
CA ARG A 106 -13.72 3.13 7.36
C ARG A 106 -13.86 1.77 8.01
N ARG A 107 -15.09 1.26 8.05
CA ARG A 107 -15.39 -0.12 8.40
C ARG A 107 -15.70 -0.90 7.15
N PHE A 108 -15.10 -2.08 7.00
CA PHE A 108 -15.25 -2.93 5.83
C PHE A 108 -16.20 -4.08 6.13
N ARG A 109 -17.11 -4.39 5.20
CA ARG A 109 -18.07 -5.49 5.37
C ARG A 109 -17.39 -6.85 5.42
N VAL A 110 -16.31 -7.01 4.67
CA VAL A 110 -15.37 -8.14 4.72
C VAL A 110 -13.96 -7.58 4.85
N PRO A 111 -12.98 -8.33 5.37
CA PRO A 111 -11.62 -7.79 5.55
C PRO A 111 -11.06 -7.24 4.25
N LEU A 112 -10.65 -5.97 4.25
CA LEU A 112 -9.85 -5.40 3.17
C LEU A 112 -8.46 -6.03 3.20
N GLN A 113 -8.09 -6.72 2.13
CA GLN A 113 -6.80 -7.39 2.01
C GLN A 113 -5.69 -6.35 1.73
N ARG A 114 -5.15 -5.74 2.80
CA ARG A 114 -3.99 -4.84 2.70
C ARG A 114 -2.80 -5.60 2.14
N TYR A 115 -2.60 -6.84 2.64
CA TYR A 115 -1.62 -7.81 2.16
C TYR A 115 -2.24 -9.19 2.05
N VAL A 116 -1.83 -9.96 1.04
CA VAL A 116 -2.17 -11.39 0.86
C VAL A 116 -0.88 -12.19 1.00
N PHE A 117 -0.63 -12.68 2.21
CA PHE A 117 0.58 -13.45 2.50
C PHE A 117 0.48 -14.91 2.05
N PRO A 118 1.63 -15.53 1.63
CA PRO A 118 2.95 -14.93 1.49
C PRO A 118 2.99 -13.92 0.33
N LEU A 119 3.65 -12.77 0.53
CA LEU A 119 3.87 -11.79 -0.54
C LEU A 119 4.94 -12.30 -1.49
N THR A 120 4.56 -12.56 -2.74
CA THR A 120 5.46 -13.10 -3.76
C THR A 120 5.65 -12.10 -4.89
N PRO A 121 6.89 -11.83 -5.36
CA PRO A 121 7.12 -10.99 -6.54
C PRO A 121 6.26 -11.43 -7.73
N GLY A 122 5.56 -10.49 -8.36
CA GLY A 122 4.63 -10.74 -9.46
C GLY A 122 3.21 -11.10 -9.05
N GLN A 123 2.95 -11.40 -7.77
CA GLN A 123 1.60 -11.66 -7.26
C GLN A 123 0.70 -10.45 -7.47
N THR A 124 -0.57 -10.72 -7.80
CA THR A 124 -1.61 -9.70 -7.92
C THR A 124 -2.89 -10.14 -7.26
N TRP A 125 -3.67 -9.20 -6.76
CA TRP A 125 -5.06 -9.42 -6.35
C TRP A 125 -5.90 -8.20 -6.62
N ASN A 126 -7.19 -8.43 -6.83
CA ASN A 126 -8.20 -7.40 -6.97
C ASN A 126 -9.36 -7.72 -6.04
N GLN A 127 -9.83 -6.72 -5.31
CA GLN A 127 -10.90 -6.88 -4.34
C GLN A 127 -11.91 -5.74 -4.48
N TRP A 128 -13.20 -6.10 -4.48
CA TRP A 128 -14.32 -5.19 -4.26
C TRP A 128 -14.80 -5.37 -2.83
N VAL A 129 -14.91 -4.28 -2.08
CA VAL A 129 -15.31 -4.29 -0.68
C VAL A 129 -16.30 -3.17 -0.43
N ASP A 130 -17.46 -3.52 0.13
CA ASP A 130 -18.38 -2.53 0.65
C ASP A 130 -17.84 -1.96 1.96
N ASP A 131 -17.92 -0.66 2.12
CA ASP A 131 -17.43 0.03 3.31
C ASP A 131 -18.46 1.03 3.85
N PHE A 132 -18.19 1.50 5.05
CA PHE A 132 -18.88 2.63 5.66
C PHE A 132 -17.81 3.62 6.15
N ASN A 133 -17.82 4.82 5.58
CA ASN A 133 -16.95 5.91 6.01
C ASN A 133 -17.57 6.60 7.24
N GLU A 134 -16.93 6.47 8.39
CA GLU A 134 -17.42 7.03 9.65
C GLU A 134 -17.35 8.56 9.69
N SER A 135 -16.40 9.15 8.99
CA SER A 135 -16.21 10.61 8.95
C SER A 135 -17.32 11.30 8.16
N THR A 136 -17.76 10.72 7.05
CA THR A 136 -18.85 11.26 6.22
C THR A 136 -20.19 10.62 6.53
N ARG A 137 -20.23 9.53 7.31
CA ARG A 137 -21.42 8.71 7.63
C ARG A 137 -22.12 8.14 6.40
N LYS A 138 -21.36 7.80 5.37
CA LYS A 138 -21.88 7.26 4.11
C LYS A 138 -21.37 5.85 3.85
N PRO A 139 -22.25 4.97 3.30
CA PRO A 139 -21.78 3.73 2.71
C PRO A 139 -21.04 4.03 1.40
N GLY A 140 -20.13 3.17 1.05
CA GLY A 140 -19.39 3.22 -0.21
C GLY A 140 -18.93 1.84 -0.64
N GLN A 141 -18.25 1.79 -1.77
CA GLN A 141 -17.62 0.60 -2.29
C GLN A 141 -16.20 0.94 -2.74
N ILE A 142 -15.28 0.08 -2.45
CA ILE A 142 -13.86 0.22 -2.80
C ILE A 142 -13.50 -0.87 -3.79
N ASN A 143 -12.90 -0.49 -4.91
CA ASN A 143 -12.14 -1.42 -5.73
C ASN A 143 -10.66 -1.20 -5.45
N ARG A 144 -9.95 -2.26 -5.08
CA ARG A 144 -8.53 -2.22 -4.77
C ARG A 144 -7.77 -3.30 -5.51
N TYR A 145 -6.92 -2.87 -6.45
CA TYR A 145 -5.98 -3.71 -7.18
C TYR A 145 -4.58 -3.53 -6.63
N VAL A 146 -3.90 -4.63 -6.38
CA VAL A 146 -2.52 -4.64 -5.88
C VAL A 146 -1.65 -5.51 -6.76
N ARG A 147 -0.44 -5.05 -7.02
CA ARG A 147 0.63 -5.81 -7.64
C ARG A 147 1.88 -5.76 -6.78
N VAL A 148 2.41 -6.92 -6.45
CA VAL A 148 3.69 -7.06 -5.76
C VAL A 148 4.80 -6.96 -6.80
N GLY A 149 5.68 -5.98 -6.66
CA GLY A 149 6.89 -5.81 -7.47
C GLY A 149 8.03 -6.70 -6.96
N GLY A 150 9.26 -6.26 -7.18
CA GLY A 150 10.47 -6.95 -6.70
C GLY A 150 10.96 -6.44 -5.34
N TRP A 151 12.06 -7.03 -4.92
CA TRP A 151 12.81 -6.61 -3.75
C TRP A 151 13.67 -5.39 -4.07
N GLU A 152 13.68 -4.44 -3.16
CA GLU A 152 14.48 -3.22 -3.23
C GLU A 152 15.12 -2.93 -1.87
N THR A 153 16.27 -2.29 -1.88
CA THR A 153 16.85 -1.72 -0.65
C THR A 153 16.25 -0.34 -0.44
N VAL A 154 15.56 -0.15 0.67
CA VAL A 154 14.91 1.12 1.04
C VAL A 154 15.58 1.68 2.28
N THR A 155 16.07 2.92 2.18
CA THR A 155 16.65 3.66 3.31
C THR A 155 15.61 4.62 3.87
N THR A 156 15.43 4.58 5.18
CA THR A 156 14.54 5.43 5.97
C THR A 156 15.33 5.98 7.18
N PRO A 157 14.79 6.91 7.96
CA PRO A 157 15.42 7.33 9.20
C PRO A 157 15.66 6.19 10.21
N ALA A 158 14.88 5.11 10.17
CA ALA A 158 15.06 3.93 11.01
C ALA A 158 16.18 2.99 10.54
N GLY A 159 16.74 3.21 9.34
CA GLY A 159 17.79 2.37 8.76
C GLY A 159 17.50 1.92 7.32
N SER A 160 18.29 0.96 6.83
CA SER A 160 18.13 0.39 5.49
C SER A 160 17.56 -1.01 5.57
N PHE A 161 16.56 -1.30 4.74
CA PHE A 161 15.78 -2.53 4.76
C PHE A 161 15.64 -3.14 3.38
N GLN A 162 15.70 -4.48 3.30
CA GLN A 162 15.20 -5.21 2.13
C GLN A 162 13.69 -5.24 2.19
N ALA A 163 13.03 -4.66 1.22
CA ALA A 163 11.58 -4.51 1.18
C ALA A 163 11.00 -4.93 -0.16
N LEU A 164 9.80 -5.53 -0.13
CA LEU A 164 8.99 -5.75 -1.32
C LEU A 164 8.23 -4.48 -1.65
N ARG A 165 8.35 -4.02 -2.90
CA ARG A 165 7.54 -2.91 -3.40
C ARG A 165 6.17 -3.42 -3.85
N LEU A 166 5.12 -2.77 -3.38
CA LEU A 166 3.74 -3.01 -3.84
C LEU A 166 3.23 -1.76 -4.54
N ARG A 167 2.58 -1.95 -5.68
CA ARG A 167 1.81 -0.92 -6.36
C ARG A 167 0.33 -1.15 -6.13
N ILE A 168 -0.38 -0.11 -5.73
CA ILE A 168 -1.79 -0.18 -5.38
C ILE A 168 -2.54 0.85 -6.21
N PHE A 169 -3.54 0.38 -6.95
CA PHE A 169 -4.56 1.23 -7.55
C PHE A 169 -5.85 1.00 -6.80
N MET A 170 -6.49 2.10 -6.39
CA MET A 170 -7.72 2.00 -5.63
C MET A 170 -8.70 3.06 -6.10
N ARG A 171 -9.96 2.67 -6.23
CA ARG A 171 -11.08 3.58 -6.49
C ARG A 171 -11.98 3.57 -5.26
N LEU A 172 -12.22 4.74 -4.71
CA LEU A 172 -13.17 4.95 -3.62
C LEU A 172 -14.47 5.48 -4.22
N ASP A 173 -15.58 4.86 -3.87
CA ASP A 173 -16.91 5.31 -4.26
C ASP A 173 -17.43 6.36 -3.27
N ASP A 174 -16.78 7.53 -3.33
CA ASP A 174 -17.10 8.73 -2.56
C ASP A 174 -17.63 9.85 -3.47
N GLU A 175 -18.32 9.43 -4.53
CA GLU A 175 -18.90 10.30 -5.55
C GLU A 175 -20.00 11.19 -4.96
N GLU A 176 -20.00 12.44 -5.39
CA GLU A 176 -21.01 13.44 -5.04
C GLU A 176 -21.56 14.09 -6.31
N PHE A 177 -22.61 14.94 -6.18
CA PHE A 177 -23.14 15.64 -7.33
C PHE A 177 -22.12 16.55 -8.03
N TRP A 178 -21.11 17.03 -7.29
CA TRP A 178 -20.07 17.94 -7.76
C TRP A 178 -18.71 17.28 -8.05
N ARG A 179 -18.51 16.02 -7.62
CA ARG A 179 -17.24 15.29 -7.83
C ARG A 179 -17.46 13.83 -8.21
N GLY A 180 -16.53 13.30 -8.98
CA GLY A 180 -16.41 11.87 -9.24
C GLY A 180 -15.72 11.11 -8.11
N PRO A 181 -15.59 9.79 -8.24
CA PRO A 181 -14.92 8.94 -7.28
C PRO A 181 -13.42 9.27 -7.17
N THR A 182 -12.84 9.05 -5.99
CA THR A 182 -11.40 9.23 -5.77
C THR A 182 -10.61 8.09 -6.40
N GLN A 183 -9.58 8.46 -7.14
CA GLN A 183 -8.58 7.54 -7.72
C GLN A 183 -7.30 7.63 -6.90
N CYS A 184 -6.87 6.50 -6.34
CA CYS A 184 -5.65 6.42 -5.54
C CYS A 184 -4.58 5.59 -6.27
N ASN A 185 -3.34 6.06 -6.21
CA ASN A 185 -2.16 5.37 -6.73
C ASN A 185 -1.07 5.41 -5.65
N TYR A 186 -0.84 4.27 -4.99
CA TYR A 186 0.08 4.18 -3.87
C TYR A 186 1.25 3.27 -4.22
N LEU A 187 2.41 3.61 -3.68
CA LEU A 187 3.59 2.75 -3.62
C LEU A 187 3.90 2.46 -2.16
N VAL A 188 4.04 1.19 -1.85
CA VAL A 188 4.26 0.70 -0.48
C VAL A 188 5.47 -0.22 -0.48
N TRP A 189 6.37 -0.05 0.49
CA TRP A 189 7.51 -0.92 0.69
C TRP A 189 7.36 -1.67 2.01
N TYR A 190 7.06 -2.95 1.90
CA TYR A 190 6.91 -3.86 3.03
C TYR A 190 8.24 -4.54 3.35
N ALA A 191 8.72 -4.42 4.58
CA ALA A 191 9.96 -5.08 5.04
C ALA A 191 9.65 -6.20 6.05
N PRO A 192 9.90 -7.48 5.72
CA PRO A 192 9.66 -8.60 6.64
C PRO A 192 10.43 -8.50 7.96
N ALA A 193 11.65 -7.95 7.93
CA ALA A 193 12.46 -7.73 9.13
C ALA A 193 11.78 -6.78 10.15
N VAL A 194 10.95 -5.88 9.65
CA VAL A 194 10.14 -4.95 10.47
C VAL A 194 8.74 -5.51 10.76
N GLY A 195 8.27 -6.39 9.87
CA GLY A 195 6.90 -6.92 9.90
C GLY A 195 5.83 -5.90 9.49
N ALA A 196 6.24 -4.79 8.85
CA ALA A 196 5.38 -3.69 8.46
C ALA A 196 5.91 -2.94 7.23
N THR A 197 5.15 -1.95 6.78
CA THR A 197 5.59 -0.95 5.80
C THR A 197 6.76 -0.13 6.36
N VAL A 198 7.79 0.13 5.56
CA VAL A 198 8.90 1.03 5.93
C VAL A 198 8.85 2.37 5.19
N ARG A 199 8.19 2.39 4.03
CA ARG A 199 7.93 3.60 3.25
C ARG A 199 6.60 3.46 2.51
N GLU A 200 5.87 4.56 2.41
CA GLU A 200 4.64 4.64 1.63
C GLU A 200 4.54 5.99 0.94
N GLU A 201 4.21 5.97 -0.35
CA GLU A 201 3.89 7.14 -1.15
C GLU A 201 2.43 7.03 -1.58
N ARG A 202 1.62 8.00 -1.20
CA ARG A 202 0.19 8.04 -1.47
C ARG A 202 -0.12 9.21 -2.38
N TYR A 203 -0.72 8.93 -3.51
CA TYR A 203 -1.27 9.93 -4.41
C TYR A 203 -2.74 9.63 -4.63
N ALA A 204 -3.60 10.64 -4.46
CA ALA A 204 -5.01 10.51 -4.77
C ALA A 204 -5.54 11.78 -5.43
N GLU A 205 -6.49 11.59 -6.35
CA GLU A 205 -7.18 12.67 -7.05
C GLU A 205 -8.63 12.31 -7.35
N TYR A 206 -9.45 13.30 -7.60
CA TYR A 206 -10.80 13.16 -8.13
C TYR A 206 -11.06 14.21 -9.20
N TRP A 207 -12.06 13.98 -10.04
CA TRP A 207 -12.50 14.93 -11.05
C TRP A 207 -13.72 15.69 -10.56
N GLU A 208 -13.67 17.03 -10.65
CA GLU A 208 -14.87 17.82 -10.41
C GLU A 208 -15.82 17.70 -11.61
N LYS A 209 -17.11 17.53 -11.31
CA LYS A 209 -18.19 17.56 -12.31
C LYS A 209 -18.54 19.03 -12.58
N SER A 210 -18.36 19.48 -13.79
CA SER A 210 -18.67 20.84 -14.22
C SER A 210 -19.67 20.78 -15.38
N ASP A 211 -20.71 21.62 -15.31
CA ASP A 211 -21.63 21.85 -16.44
C ASP A 211 -20.96 22.63 -17.57
N ARG A 212 -19.76 23.16 -17.36
CA ARG A 212 -18.98 23.86 -18.38
C ARG A 212 -18.19 22.86 -19.22
N ARG A 213 -18.25 23.04 -20.54
CA ARG A 213 -17.49 22.21 -21.51
C ARG A 213 -15.98 22.23 -21.30
N ASP A 214 -15.47 23.19 -20.53
CA ASP A 214 -14.03 23.38 -20.25
C ASP A 214 -13.56 22.62 -19.00
N GLY A 215 -14.28 21.59 -18.58
CA GLY A 215 -14.09 20.67 -17.45
C GLY A 215 -12.99 21.11 -16.47
N LEU A 216 -13.36 21.35 -15.24
CA LEU A 216 -12.35 21.53 -14.19
C LEU A 216 -11.48 20.27 -14.16
N GLY A 217 -10.18 20.43 -14.11
CA GLY A 217 -9.22 19.32 -14.16
C GLY A 217 -9.29 18.41 -12.93
N ALA A 218 -8.45 17.39 -12.89
CA ALA A 218 -8.27 16.57 -11.70
C ALA A 218 -7.86 17.42 -10.49
N VAL A 219 -8.59 17.25 -9.40
CA VAL A 219 -8.27 17.88 -8.11
C VAL A 219 -7.48 16.88 -7.28
N ARG A 220 -6.28 17.27 -6.88
CA ARG A 220 -5.41 16.44 -6.05
C ARG A 220 -5.95 16.40 -4.62
N ALA A 221 -6.30 15.22 -4.14
CA ALA A 221 -6.86 14.98 -2.81
C ALA A 221 -5.76 14.63 -1.79
N GLN A 222 -4.70 13.93 -2.21
CA GLN A 222 -3.62 13.48 -1.33
C GLN A 222 -2.29 13.41 -2.08
N ASN A 223 -1.19 13.75 -1.40
CA ASN A 223 0.18 13.57 -1.87
C ASN A 223 1.11 13.34 -0.67
N THR A 224 0.95 12.20 -0.01
CA THR A 224 1.59 11.90 1.27
C THR A 224 2.80 11.00 1.09
N LEU A 225 3.90 11.33 1.75
CA LEU A 225 5.05 10.47 1.96
C LEU A 225 5.12 10.09 3.43
N MET A 226 5.18 8.77 3.72
CA MET A 226 5.43 8.23 5.05
C MET A 226 6.72 7.42 5.05
N GLN A 227 7.56 7.60 6.06
CA GLN A 227 8.82 6.87 6.24
C GLN A 227 8.98 6.41 7.69
N LEU A 228 9.39 5.16 7.87
CA LEU A 228 9.64 4.60 9.20
C LEU A 228 10.81 5.36 9.88
N VAL A 229 10.55 5.85 11.08
CA VAL A 229 11.54 6.54 11.95
C VAL A 229 12.07 5.62 13.02
N SER A 230 11.19 4.79 13.59
CA SER A 230 11.58 3.80 14.60
C SER A 230 10.57 2.66 14.66
N PHE A 231 11.00 1.52 15.18
CA PHE A 231 10.11 0.40 15.47
C PHE A 231 10.59 -0.39 16.67
N ARG A 232 9.66 -1.06 17.33
CA ARG A 232 9.90 -2.02 18.40
C ARG A 232 9.06 -3.25 18.16
N ARG A 233 9.70 -4.42 18.18
CA ARG A 233 9.02 -5.71 18.17
C ARG A 233 8.96 -6.23 19.60
N ALA A 234 7.76 -6.53 20.08
CA ALA A 234 7.59 -7.20 21.36
C ALA A 234 7.96 -8.69 21.22
N SER A 235 8.58 -9.23 22.24
CA SER A 235 9.00 -10.64 22.32
C SER A 235 7.91 -11.50 22.95
#